data_06204a96c8c04c2e0cef2d0c5142fe0e
#
_entry.id   06204a96c8c04c2e0cef2d0c5142fe0e
#
_cell.length_a   1.000
_cell.length_b   1.000
_cell.length_c   1.000
_cell.angle_alpha   90.00
_cell.angle_beta   90.00
_cell.angle_gamma   90.00
#
_symmetry.space_group_name_H-M   'P 1'
#
loop_
_entity.id
_entity.type
_entity.pdbx_description
1 polymer ?
#
loop_
_entity_poly.entity_id
_entity_poly.type
_entity_poly.pdbx_seq_one_letter_code
_entity_poly.pdbx_strand_id
1 'polypeptide(L)'
;MTTDQNLVPLRSTRSAPAVFGAGAAIGILGGMIGLGGAEFRLPLLIGLFGFAALSAIILNKAMSLVVVLVAMPARLAAVPAAEVAARWPVAVNLLAGSLLGAWAGASWAVRMRTASLYKVLAGLMVLMAAALVVTHTTTLGTLDLPLWAEVPSGVAAGFGIGVVAAIMGVAGGELLIPAIVLLFGEDIRTAGSLSLLVSLPTMLVAFARYSRDGSFEVLGANLRFTMVMAAGSVAGAVLGGLLLGALPDAVLIPALALILLVSAVKLARHE
;
A
#
# COMPACT_ATOMS: atom_id res chain seq x y z
N MET A 1 -23.23 19.65 3.38
CA MET A 1 -22.57 20.25 4.55
C MET A 1 -22.20 19.13 5.54
N THR A 2 -21.25 18.21 5.18
CA THR A 2 -20.85 17.06 6.01
C THR A 2 -19.38 16.69 5.78
N THR A 3 -18.58 17.62 5.23
CA THR A 3 -17.19 17.34 4.83
C THR A 3 -16.16 17.61 5.95
N ASP A 4 -16.53 18.34 7.01
CA ASP A 4 -15.57 18.85 7.99
C ASP A 4 -15.14 17.87 9.10
N GLN A 5 -15.92 16.82 9.38
CA GLN A 5 -15.59 15.92 10.50
C GLN A 5 -14.48 14.90 10.19
N ASN A 6 -14.16 14.68 8.90
CA ASN A 6 -13.13 13.73 8.47
C ASN A 6 -11.71 14.30 8.47
N LEU A 7 -11.56 15.62 8.58
CA LEU A 7 -10.30 16.34 8.43
C LEU A 7 -9.86 17.09 9.70
N VAL A 8 -10.36 16.72 10.89
CA VAL A 8 -9.88 17.34 12.11
C VAL A 8 -8.37 17.07 12.23
N PRO A 9 -7.52 18.09 12.15
CA PRO A 9 -6.08 17.93 12.29
C PRO A 9 -5.77 17.63 13.76
N LEU A 10 -5.85 16.36 14.15
CA LEU A 10 -5.33 15.92 15.43
C LEU A 10 -3.80 16.00 15.35
N ARG A 11 -3.24 17.07 15.89
CA ARG A 11 -1.80 17.16 16.12
C ARG A 11 -1.42 16.00 17.03
N SER A 12 -0.68 15.03 16.51
CA SER A 12 -0.15 13.96 17.34
C SER A 12 0.75 14.58 18.42
N THR A 13 0.35 14.45 19.67
CA THR A 13 1.12 14.92 20.86
C THR A 13 2.22 13.93 21.24
N ARG A 14 2.37 12.83 20.50
CA ARG A 14 3.35 11.80 20.83
C ARG A 14 4.78 12.24 20.53
N SER A 15 5.72 11.79 21.38
CA SER A 15 7.14 12.12 21.23
C SER A 15 7.72 11.60 19.92
N ALA A 16 8.62 12.35 19.31
CA ALA A 16 9.26 11.96 18.04
C ALA A 16 9.94 10.58 18.10
N PRO A 17 10.62 10.17 19.20
CA PRO A 17 11.15 8.79 19.30
C PRO A 17 10.09 7.72 19.23
N ALA A 18 8.90 7.91 19.83
CA ALA A 18 7.82 6.93 19.77
C ALA A 18 7.25 6.81 18.35
N VAL A 19 7.11 7.94 17.63
CA VAL A 19 6.67 7.96 16.22
C VAL A 19 7.68 7.27 15.32
N PHE A 20 8.99 7.58 15.50
CA PHE A 20 10.06 6.92 14.76
C PHE A 20 10.08 5.41 15.03
N GLY A 21 10.03 5.00 16.31
CA GLY A 21 10.02 3.60 16.72
C GLY A 21 8.83 2.82 16.15
N ALA A 22 7.66 3.44 16.13
CA ALA A 22 6.47 2.86 15.51
C ALA A 22 6.66 2.68 13.98
N GLY A 23 7.20 3.69 13.31
CA GLY A 23 7.56 3.60 11.89
C GLY A 23 8.59 2.50 11.62
N ALA A 24 9.64 2.42 12.46
CA ALA A 24 10.69 1.42 12.33
C ALA A 24 10.16 -0.01 12.54
N ALA A 25 9.32 -0.24 13.55
CA ALA A 25 8.72 -1.53 13.80
C ALA A 25 7.89 -2.02 12.59
N ILE A 26 7.05 -1.13 12.03
CA ILE A 26 6.27 -1.45 10.82
C ILE A 26 7.19 -1.66 9.62
N GLY A 27 8.21 -0.82 9.47
CA GLY A 27 9.19 -0.96 8.41
C GLY A 27 9.92 -2.30 8.47
N ILE A 28 10.32 -2.76 9.66
CA ILE A 28 10.94 -4.08 9.85
C ILE A 28 9.98 -5.18 9.39
N LEU A 29 8.74 -5.18 9.86
CA LEU A 29 7.74 -6.17 9.47
C LEU A 29 7.51 -6.19 7.95
N GLY A 30 7.30 -5.03 7.35
CA GLY A 30 7.11 -4.91 5.90
C GLY A 30 8.37 -5.21 5.09
N GLY A 31 9.55 -4.88 5.62
CA GLY A 31 10.85 -5.18 5.01
C GLY A 31 11.15 -6.67 4.97
N MET A 32 10.81 -7.41 6.02
CA MET A 32 10.99 -8.87 6.09
C MET A 32 10.18 -9.64 5.05
N ILE A 33 9.06 -9.09 4.58
CA ILE A 33 8.26 -9.66 3.48
C ILE A 33 8.45 -8.92 2.14
N GLY A 34 9.31 -7.90 2.12
CA GLY A 34 9.62 -7.14 0.90
C GLY A 34 8.54 -6.16 0.43
N LEU A 35 7.54 -5.85 1.26
CA LEU A 35 6.34 -5.07 0.90
C LEU A 35 6.31 -3.63 1.44
N GLY A 36 7.19 -3.25 2.34
CA GLY A 36 7.31 -1.89 2.89
C GLY A 36 6.35 -1.53 4.02
N GLY A 37 5.35 -2.38 4.36
CA GLY A 37 4.55 -2.33 5.59
C GLY A 37 3.49 -1.21 5.65
N ALA A 38 3.11 -0.63 4.51
CA ALA A 38 2.12 0.44 4.47
C ALA A 38 0.74 0.01 4.98
N GLU A 39 0.36 -1.24 4.75
CA GLU A 39 -0.88 -1.89 5.19
C GLU A 39 -0.98 -2.00 6.71
N PHE A 40 0.16 -2.21 7.39
CA PHE A 40 0.22 -2.26 8.86
C PHE A 40 0.25 -0.86 9.49
N ARG A 41 0.71 0.15 8.74
CA ARG A 41 0.78 1.54 9.21
C ARG A 41 -0.59 2.18 9.34
N LEU A 42 -1.51 1.88 8.41
CA LEU A 42 -2.85 2.47 8.40
C LEU A 42 -3.64 2.19 9.69
N PRO A 43 -3.77 0.93 10.18
CA PRO A 43 -4.45 0.67 11.45
C PRO A 43 -3.72 1.30 12.65
N LEU A 44 -2.41 1.44 12.59
CA LEU A 44 -1.65 2.09 13.64
C LEU A 44 -1.95 3.60 13.70
N LEU A 45 -2.05 4.26 12.55
CA LEU A 45 -2.42 5.68 12.46
C LEU A 45 -3.80 5.92 13.07
N ILE A 46 -4.75 5.05 12.79
CA ILE A 46 -6.11 5.16 13.32
C ILE A 46 -6.17 4.74 14.80
N GLY A 47 -5.69 3.54 15.12
CA GLY A 47 -5.90 2.92 16.43
C GLY A 47 -4.97 3.42 17.53
N LEU A 48 -3.71 3.77 17.21
CA LEU A 48 -2.71 4.21 18.19
C LEU A 48 -2.54 5.73 18.20
N PHE A 49 -2.54 6.35 17.02
CA PHE A 49 -2.33 7.79 16.88
C PHE A 49 -3.62 8.60 16.84
N GLY A 50 -4.78 7.95 16.66
CA GLY A 50 -6.11 8.58 16.74
C GLY A 50 -6.48 9.44 15.54
N PHE A 51 -5.83 9.24 14.38
CA PHE A 51 -6.20 9.95 13.17
C PHE A 51 -7.55 9.45 12.63
N ALA A 52 -8.39 10.36 12.15
CA ALA A 52 -9.59 10.00 11.40
C ALA A 52 -9.21 9.21 10.13
N ALA A 53 -10.11 8.34 9.66
CA ALA A 53 -9.82 7.41 8.57
C ALA A 53 -9.23 8.09 7.33
N LEU A 54 -9.85 9.16 6.82
CA LEU A 54 -9.37 9.87 5.64
C LEU A 54 -8.01 10.52 5.88
N SER A 55 -7.79 11.13 7.05
CA SER A 55 -6.50 11.71 7.44
C SER A 55 -5.41 10.64 7.48
N ALA A 56 -5.71 9.48 8.06
CA ALA A 56 -4.78 8.35 8.13
C ALA A 56 -4.41 7.83 6.72
N ILE A 57 -5.37 7.74 5.81
CA ILE A 57 -5.15 7.34 4.40
C ILE A 57 -4.18 8.31 3.72
N ILE A 58 -4.39 9.62 3.85
CA ILE A 58 -3.57 10.66 3.22
C ILE A 58 -2.14 10.64 3.76
N LEU A 59 -2.00 10.58 5.09
CA LEU A 59 -0.69 10.48 5.75
C LEU A 59 0.02 9.18 5.36
N ASN A 60 -0.71 8.05 5.33
CA ASN A 60 -0.15 6.76 4.92
C ASN A 60 0.32 6.80 3.46
N LYS A 61 -0.46 7.40 2.56
CA LYS A 61 -0.09 7.59 1.15
C LYS A 61 1.18 8.40 1.00
N ALA A 62 1.31 9.52 1.71
CA ALA A 62 2.51 10.37 1.68
C ALA A 62 3.75 9.60 2.16
N MET A 63 3.65 8.89 3.29
CA MET A 63 4.73 8.07 3.82
C MET A 63 5.09 6.91 2.88
N SER A 64 4.09 6.26 2.28
CA SER A 64 4.31 5.18 1.32
C SER A 64 5.04 5.68 0.07
N LEU A 65 4.72 6.88 -0.40
CA LEU A 65 5.42 7.51 -1.53
C LEU A 65 6.92 7.72 -1.20
N VAL A 66 7.24 8.22 0.00
CA VAL A 66 8.63 8.37 0.46
C VAL A 66 9.35 7.02 0.49
N VAL A 67 8.72 5.99 1.07
CA VAL A 67 9.30 4.63 1.16
C VAL A 67 9.57 4.06 -0.23
N VAL A 68 8.61 4.17 -1.15
CA VAL A 68 8.75 3.68 -2.53
C VAL A 68 9.87 4.41 -3.27
N LEU A 69 9.94 5.73 -3.16
CA LEU A 69 11.00 6.53 -3.80
C LEU A 69 12.39 6.16 -3.28
N VAL A 70 12.53 5.87 -1.99
CA VAL A 70 13.79 5.44 -1.40
C VAL A 70 14.14 4.00 -1.77
N ALA A 71 13.13 3.12 -1.90
CA ALA A 71 13.36 1.72 -2.29
C ALA A 71 13.64 1.53 -3.79
N MET A 72 13.17 2.46 -4.64
CA MET A 72 13.27 2.35 -6.09
C MET A 72 14.70 2.15 -6.61
N PRO A 73 15.74 2.93 -6.20
CA PRO A 73 17.11 2.73 -6.69
C PRO A 73 17.64 1.33 -6.40
N ALA A 74 17.37 0.80 -5.21
CA ALA A 74 17.81 -0.55 -4.82
C ALA A 74 17.14 -1.64 -5.69
N ARG A 75 15.87 -1.47 -6.00
CA ARG A 75 15.13 -2.40 -6.87
C ARG A 75 15.57 -2.33 -8.32
N LEU A 76 15.79 -1.13 -8.85
CA LEU A 76 16.29 -0.94 -10.22
C LEU A 76 17.73 -1.46 -10.39
N ALA A 77 18.52 -1.47 -9.32
CA ALA A 77 19.86 -2.09 -9.32
C ALA A 77 19.80 -3.63 -9.27
N ALA A 78 18.72 -4.21 -8.75
CA ALA A 78 18.57 -5.66 -8.59
C ALA A 78 18.12 -6.39 -9.87
N VAL A 79 17.50 -5.67 -10.82
CA VAL A 79 17.03 -6.20 -12.11
C VAL A 79 17.57 -5.29 -13.22
N PRO A 80 18.22 -5.86 -14.27
CA PRO A 80 18.71 -5.07 -15.39
C PRO A 80 17.61 -4.22 -16.03
N ALA A 81 17.87 -2.93 -16.23
CA ALA A 81 16.89 -1.99 -16.80
C ALA A 81 16.38 -2.46 -18.18
N ALA A 82 17.24 -3.13 -18.96
CA ALA A 82 16.85 -3.69 -20.26
C ALA A 82 15.77 -4.79 -20.13
N GLU A 83 15.83 -5.62 -19.08
CA GLU A 83 14.85 -6.67 -18.82
C GLU A 83 13.50 -6.08 -18.42
N VAL A 84 13.51 -5.11 -17.53
CA VAL A 84 12.30 -4.36 -17.15
C VAL A 84 11.72 -3.60 -18.35
N ALA A 85 12.59 -3.00 -19.18
CA ALA A 85 12.18 -2.29 -20.39
C ALA A 85 11.57 -3.25 -21.44
N ALA A 86 12.05 -4.50 -21.55
CA ALA A 86 11.48 -5.48 -22.47
C ALA A 86 10.03 -5.85 -22.10
N ARG A 87 9.64 -5.67 -20.84
CA ARG A 87 8.31 -6.00 -20.28
C ARG A 87 7.39 -4.79 -20.10
N TRP A 88 7.72 -3.65 -20.75
CA TRP A 88 6.90 -2.44 -20.67
C TRP A 88 5.41 -2.65 -21.04
N PRO A 89 4.99 -3.58 -21.94
CA PRO A 89 3.58 -3.77 -22.24
C PRO A 89 2.77 -4.21 -21.02
N VAL A 90 3.35 -5.05 -20.13
CA VAL A 90 2.72 -5.49 -18.88
C VAL A 90 2.48 -4.27 -17.97
N ALA A 91 3.49 -3.42 -17.80
CA ALA A 91 3.37 -2.22 -16.98
C ALA A 91 2.30 -1.25 -17.53
N VAL A 92 2.27 -1.02 -18.84
CA VAL A 92 1.29 -0.11 -19.48
C VAL A 92 -0.12 -0.67 -19.37
N ASN A 93 -0.29 -1.98 -19.54
CA ASN A 93 -1.59 -2.62 -19.40
C ASN A 93 -2.16 -2.40 -17.99
N LEU A 94 -1.39 -2.71 -16.95
CA LEU A 94 -1.81 -2.49 -15.55
C LEU A 94 -1.98 -1.02 -15.22
N LEU A 95 -1.12 -0.13 -15.75
CA LEU A 95 -1.23 1.32 -15.58
C LEU A 95 -2.53 1.87 -16.14
N ALA A 96 -2.95 1.41 -17.31
CA ALA A 96 -4.20 1.86 -17.94
C ALA A 96 -5.41 1.68 -16.98
N GLY A 97 -5.47 0.54 -16.29
CA GLY A 97 -6.48 0.30 -15.27
C GLY A 97 -6.20 1.05 -13.96
N SER A 98 -4.97 0.95 -13.44
CA SER A 98 -4.67 1.42 -12.09
C SER A 98 -4.73 2.94 -11.93
N LEU A 99 -4.41 3.71 -12.95
CA LEU A 99 -4.56 5.18 -12.91
C LEU A 99 -6.03 5.58 -12.78
N LEU A 100 -6.92 4.93 -13.57
CA LEU A 100 -8.36 5.15 -13.49
C LEU A 100 -8.91 4.66 -12.14
N GLY A 101 -8.48 3.49 -11.70
CA GLY A 101 -8.84 2.93 -10.40
C GLY A 101 -8.41 3.81 -9.23
N ALA A 102 -7.18 4.35 -9.28
CA ALA A 102 -6.67 5.23 -8.25
C ALA A 102 -7.45 6.54 -8.15
N TRP A 103 -7.77 7.14 -9.30
CA TRP A 103 -8.62 8.34 -9.33
C TRP A 103 -10.02 8.07 -8.80
N ALA A 104 -10.65 6.98 -9.24
CA ALA A 104 -11.98 6.57 -8.80
C ALA A 104 -11.99 6.25 -7.29
N GLY A 105 -11.03 5.45 -6.81
CA GLY A 105 -10.91 5.07 -5.40
C GLY A 105 -10.67 6.27 -4.48
N ALA A 106 -9.76 7.18 -4.85
CA ALA A 106 -9.54 8.41 -4.10
C ALA A 106 -10.78 9.31 -4.10
N SER A 107 -11.46 9.45 -5.24
CA SER A 107 -12.70 10.22 -5.34
C SER A 107 -13.83 9.64 -4.50
N TRP A 108 -13.88 8.31 -4.42
CA TRP A 108 -14.86 7.61 -3.61
C TRP A 108 -14.56 7.77 -2.12
N ALA A 109 -13.29 7.57 -1.70
CA ALA A 109 -12.88 7.73 -0.31
C ALA A 109 -13.23 9.10 0.27
N VAL A 110 -13.00 10.19 -0.49
CA VAL A 110 -13.30 11.56 -0.06
C VAL A 110 -14.82 11.78 0.13
N ARG A 111 -15.66 11.11 -0.68
CA ARG A 111 -17.12 11.25 -0.63
C ARG A 111 -17.79 10.31 0.36
N MET A 112 -17.09 9.30 0.87
CA MET A 112 -17.67 8.36 1.82
C MET A 112 -17.95 9.02 3.17
N ARG A 113 -19.02 8.57 3.81
CA ARG A 113 -19.27 8.83 5.24
C ARG A 113 -18.19 8.10 6.06
N THR A 114 -17.74 8.71 7.15
CA THR A 114 -16.68 8.17 8.02
C THR A 114 -16.93 6.72 8.42
N ALA A 115 -18.14 6.38 8.90
CA ALA A 115 -18.48 5.01 9.29
C ALA A 115 -18.40 4.01 8.12
N SER A 116 -18.78 4.42 6.90
CA SER A 116 -18.66 3.57 5.71
C SER A 116 -17.20 3.36 5.33
N LEU A 117 -16.38 4.41 5.45
CA LEU A 117 -14.95 4.34 5.15
C LEU A 117 -14.24 3.36 6.09
N TYR A 118 -14.55 3.37 7.40
CA TYR A 118 -14.01 2.39 8.34
C TYR A 118 -14.38 0.95 7.96
N LYS A 119 -15.62 0.69 7.55
CA LYS A 119 -16.06 -0.64 7.12
C LYS A 119 -15.38 -1.10 5.84
N VAL A 120 -15.22 -0.19 4.87
CA VAL A 120 -14.48 -0.48 3.63
C VAL A 120 -13.01 -0.79 3.92
N LEU A 121 -12.36 0.02 4.76
CA LEU A 121 -10.98 -0.24 5.18
C LEU A 121 -10.83 -1.58 5.91
N ALA A 122 -11.77 -1.92 6.79
CA ALA A 122 -11.78 -3.22 7.46
C ALA A 122 -11.90 -4.38 6.46
N GLY A 123 -12.81 -4.28 5.49
CA GLY A 123 -12.95 -5.27 4.41
C GLY A 123 -11.69 -5.41 3.55
N LEU A 124 -11.05 -4.28 3.21
CA LEU A 124 -9.79 -4.28 2.45
C LEU A 124 -8.63 -4.88 3.25
N MET A 125 -8.57 -4.69 4.57
CA MET A 125 -7.57 -5.35 5.42
C MET A 125 -7.76 -6.86 5.46
N VAL A 126 -9.01 -7.35 5.47
CA VAL A 126 -9.29 -8.79 5.34
C VAL A 126 -8.83 -9.30 3.98
N LEU A 127 -9.12 -8.56 2.90
CA LEU A 127 -8.63 -8.90 1.55
C LEU A 127 -7.11 -8.97 1.51
N MET A 128 -6.41 -8.00 2.10
CA MET A 128 -4.94 -7.99 2.15
C MET A 128 -4.38 -9.16 2.98
N ALA A 129 -5.01 -9.49 4.11
CA ALA A 129 -4.64 -10.66 4.90
C ALA A 129 -4.80 -11.96 4.10
N ALA A 130 -5.90 -12.10 3.37
CA ALA A 130 -6.14 -13.25 2.49
C ALA A 130 -5.12 -13.31 1.35
N ALA A 131 -4.86 -12.18 0.68
CA ALA A 131 -3.86 -12.09 -0.38
C ALA A 131 -2.47 -12.49 0.13
N LEU A 132 -2.06 -11.97 1.31
CA LEU A 132 -0.78 -12.29 1.94
C LEU A 132 -0.65 -13.80 2.19
N VAL A 133 -1.67 -14.44 2.75
CA VAL A 133 -1.65 -15.88 3.01
C VAL A 133 -1.60 -16.66 1.70
N VAL A 134 -2.46 -16.36 0.74
CA VAL A 134 -2.52 -17.09 -0.54
C VAL A 134 -1.20 -16.98 -1.30
N THR A 135 -0.63 -15.80 -1.40
CA THR A 135 0.61 -15.58 -2.17
C THR A 135 1.85 -16.27 -1.57
N HIS A 136 1.84 -16.54 -0.27
CA HIS A 136 2.98 -17.18 0.40
C HIS A 136 2.77 -18.66 0.74
N THR A 137 1.53 -19.15 0.69
CA THR A 137 1.24 -20.57 0.98
C THR A 137 0.98 -21.40 -0.26
N THR A 138 0.65 -20.75 -1.40
CA THR A 138 0.38 -21.43 -2.66
C THR A 138 1.43 -21.09 -3.70
N THR A 139 1.86 -22.10 -4.46
CA THR A 139 2.61 -21.85 -5.70
C THR A 139 1.65 -21.25 -6.72
N LEU A 140 1.78 -19.94 -6.96
CA LEU A 140 1.00 -19.27 -7.99
C LEU A 140 1.44 -19.79 -9.36
N GLY A 141 0.59 -20.59 -10.00
CA GLY A 141 0.76 -20.95 -11.41
C GLY A 141 0.34 -19.79 -12.33
N THR A 142 0.72 -19.85 -13.59
CA THR A 142 0.27 -18.90 -14.62
C THR A 142 -1.11 -19.28 -15.15
N LEU A 143 -1.93 -18.29 -15.46
CA LEU A 143 -3.29 -18.52 -15.99
C LEU A 143 -3.32 -18.68 -17.52
N ASP A 144 -2.22 -18.89 -18.22
CA ASP A 144 -2.08 -19.10 -19.68
C ASP A 144 -3.26 -18.54 -20.52
N LEU A 145 -3.57 -17.26 -20.28
CA LEU A 145 -4.70 -16.60 -20.92
C LEU A 145 -4.35 -16.26 -22.39
N PRO A 146 -5.28 -16.44 -23.33
CA PRO A 146 -5.08 -15.92 -24.67
C PRO A 146 -5.04 -14.38 -24.64
N LEU A 147 -4.29 -13.74 -25.56
CA LEU A 147 -4.06 -12.29 -25.61
C LEU A 147 -5.34 -11.45 -25.52
N TRP A 148 -6.44 -11.92 -26.13
CA TRP A 148 -7.73 -11.24 -26.07
C TRP A 148 -8.37 -11.21 -24.68
N ALA A 149 -7.99 -12.14 -23.80
CA ALA A 149 -8.43 -12.20 -22.41
C ALA A 149 -7.39 -11.61 -21.44
N GLU A 150 -6.10 -11.77 -21.73
CA GLU A 150 -4.98 -11.27 -20.90
C GLU A 150 -5.03 -9.74 -20.77
N VAL A 151 -5.17 -9.02 -21.90
CA VAL A 151 -5.20 -7.55 -21.90
C VAL A 151 -6.37 -6.98 -21.08
N PRO A 152 -7.63 -7.38 -21.29
CA PRO A 152 -8.74 -6.89 -20.46
C PRO A 152 -8.62 -7.29 -18.99
N SER A 153 -8.11 -8.51 -18.72
CA SER A 153 -7.91 -8.97 -17.33
C SER A 153 -6.87 -8.15 -16.60
N GLY A 154 -5.76 -7.79 -17.27
CA GLY A 154 -4.74 -6.94 -16.71
C GLY A 154 -5.25 -5.52 -16.43
N VAL A 155 -6.01 -4.91 -17.34
CA VAL A 155 -6.65 -3.61 -17.12
C VAL A 155 -7.65 -3.68 -15.97
N ALA A 156 -8.47 -4.71 -15.89
CA ALA A 156 -9.44 -4.90 -14.81
C ALA A 156 -8.75 -5.12 -13.46
N ALA A 157 -7.71 -5.95 -13.41
CA ALA A 157 -6.89 -6.16 -12.22
C ALA A 157 -6.21 -4.86 -11.79
N GLY A 158 -5.58 -4.14 -12.73
CA GLY A 158 -4.99 -2.83 -12.49
C GLY A 158 -6.01 -1.85 -11.90
N PHE A 159 -7.21 -1.77 -12.45
CA PHE A 159 -8.28 -0.92 -11.94
C PHE A 159 -8.64 -1.27 -10.49
N GLY A 160 -8.91 -2.54 -10.20
CA GLY A 160 -9.23 -2.99 -8.86
C GLY A 160 -8.10 -2.70 -7.86
N ILE A 161 -6.85 -3.00 -8.23
CA ILE A 161 -5.67 -2.72 -7.42
C ILE A 161 -5.49 -1.22 -7.19
N GLY A 162 -5.70 -0.40 -8.23
CA GLY A 162 -5.64 1.06 -8.13
C GLY A 162 -6.67 1.62 -7.14
N VAL A 163 -7.91 1.11 -7.16
CA VAL A 163 -8.96 1.47 -6.18
C VAL A 163 -8.52 1.11 -4.76
N VAL A 164 -8.09 -0.13 -4.53
CA VAL A 164 -7.63 -0.60 -3.21
C VAL A 164 -6.45 0.23 -2.71
N ALA A 165 -5.43 0.41 -3.56
CA ALA A 165 -4.23 1.18 -3.23
C ALA A 165 -4.54 2.65 -2.88
N ALA A 166 -5.51 3.26 -3.58
CA ALA A 166 -5.95 4.62 -3.29
C ALA A 166 -6.66 4.70 -1.93
N ILE A 167 -7.65 3.83 -1.69
CA ILE A 167 -8.46 3.84 -0.46
C ILE A 167 -7.63 3.49 0.78
N MET A 168 -6.70 2.55 0.69
CA MET A 168 -5.84 2.18 1.82
C MET A 168 -4.64 3.12 2.02
N GLY A 169 -4.32 3.95 1.04
CA GLY A 169 -3.13 4.79 1.10
C GLY A 169 -1.81 4.01 0.95
N VAL A 170 -1.84 2.84 0.31
CA VAL A 170 -0.67 1.97 0.08
C VAL A 170 -0.14 2.11 -1.36
N ALA A 171 1.00 1.48 -1.62
CA ALA A 171 1.59 1.43 -2.97
C ALA A 171 0.88 0.42 -3.90
N GLY A 172 0.31 -0.65 -3.32
CA GLY A 172 -0.40 -1.70 -4.04
C GLY A 172 0.51 -2.84 -4.54
N GLY A 173 1.79 -2.83 -4.19
CA GLY A 173 2.76 -3.87 -4.59
C GLY A 173 2.32 -5.27 -4.20
N GLU A 174 1.69 -5.41 -3.03
CA GLU A 174 1.18 -6.66 -2.48
C GLU A 174 0.17 -7.37 -3.40
N LEU A 175 -0.60 -6.59 -4.15
CA LEU A 175 -1.58 -7.10 -5.10
C LEU A 175 -1.04 -7.09 -6.54
N LEU A 176 -0.16 -6.14 -6.88
CA LEU A 176 0.44 -6.04 -8.22
C LEU A 176 1.38 -7.21 -8.51
N ILE A 177 2.24 -7.59 -7.56
CA ILE A 177 3.20 -8.68 -7.76
C ILE A 177 2.47 -9.98 -8.11
N PRO A 178 1.53 -10.50 -7.29
CA PRO A 178 0.80 -11.71 -7.64
C PRO A 178 -0.04 -11.56 -8.91
N ALA A 179 -0.60 -10.38 -9.19
CA ALA A 179 -1.32 -10.16 -10.44
C ALA A 179 -0.41 -10.28 -11.66
N ILE A 180 0.81 -9.73 -11.60
CA ILE A 180 1.80 -9.82 -12.68
C ILE A 180 2.24 -11.26 -12.88
N VAL A 181 2.52 -12.00 -11.80
CA VAL A 181 2.91 -13.42 -11.89
C VAL A 181 1.78 -14.27 -12.47
N LEU A 182 0.55 -14.12 -11.97
CA LEU A 182 -0.60 -14.92 -12.38
C LEU A 182 -1.06 -14.64 -13.81
N LEU A 183 -1.15 -13.37 -14.20
CA LEU A 183 -1.74 -12.98 -15.49
C LEU A 183 -0.72 -12.97 -16.63
N PHE A 184 0.54 -12.63 -16.33
CA PHE A 184 1.56 -12.42 -17.36
C PHE A 184 2.73 -13.40 -17.27
N GLY A 185 2.75 -14.30 -16.28
CA GLY A 185 3.77 -15.34 -16.14
C GLY A 185 5.18 -14.82 -15.83
N GLU A 186 5.31 -13.58 -15.32
CA GLU A 186 6.60 -13.00 -15.00
C GLU A 186 7.16 -13.57 -13.69
N ASP A 187 8.47 -13.65 -13.59
CA ASP A 187 9.11 -14.06 -12.35
C ASP A 187 8.93 -12.99 -11.23
N ILE A 188 9.04 -13.40 -9.97
CA ILE A 188 8.77 -12.54 -8.80
C ILE A 188 9.71 -11.31 -8.75
N ARG A 189 10.97 -11.41 -9.23
CA ARG A 189 11.91 -10.30 -9.20
C ARG A 189 11.51 -9.25 -10.23
N THR A 190 11.23 -9.67 -11.46
CA THR A 190 10.73 -8.82 -12.53
C THR A 190 9.38 -8.23 -12.18
N ALA A 191 8.44 -9.04 -11.63
CA ALA A 191 7.14 -8.57 -11.14
C ALA A 191 7.28 -7.50 -10.05
N GLY A 192 8.25 -7.67 -9.12
CA GLY A 192 8.56 -6.66 -8.10
C GLY A 192 9.02 -5.33 -8.68
N SER A 193 9.85 -5.34 -9.72
CA SER A 193 10.33 -4.12 -10.40
C SER A 193 9.23 -3.46 -11.24
N LEU A 194 8.45 -4.25 -11.98
CA LEU A 194 7.28 -3.77 -12.72
C LEU A 194 6.22 -3.18 -11.79
N SER A 195 5.99 -3.80 -10.63
CA SER A 195 5.02 -3.30 -9.65
C SER A 195 5.36 -1.90 -9.15
N LEU A 196 6.64 -1.57 -8.97
CA LEU A 196 7.08 -0.22 -8.59
C LEU A 196 6.82 0.80 -9.70
N LEU A 197 7.07 0.43 -10.97
CA LEU A 197 6.77 1.28 -12.12
C LEU A 197 5.28 1.59 -12.24
N VAL A 198 4.42 0.63 -11.91
CA VAL A 198 2.97 0.82 -11.89
C VAL A 198 2.52 1.58 -10.65
N SER A 199 3.08 1.24 -9.47
CA SER A 199 2.69 1.85 -8.20
C SER A 199 2.98 3.34 -8.15
N LEU A 200 4.13 3.79 -8.62
CA LEU A 200 4.53 5.20 -8.49
C LEU A 200 3.56 6.16 -9.20
N PRO A 201 3.27 6.01 -10.51
CA PRO A 201 2.28 6.86 -11.17
C PRO A 201 0.88 6.74 -10.56
N THR A 202 0.48 5.51 -10.16
CA THR A 202 -0.81 5.24 -9.50
C THR A 202 -0.93 6.01 -8.19
N MET A 203 0.14 6.02 -7.38
CA MET A 203 0.20 6.78 -6.13
C MET A 203 0.13 8.28 -6.37
N LEU A 204 0.83 8.80 -7.39
CA LEU A 204 0.82 10.22 -7.75
C LEU A 204 -0.57 10.68 -8.20
N VAL A 205 -1.29 9.85 -8.97
CA VAL A 205 -2.67 10.15 -9.39
C VAL A 205 -3.61 10.19 -8.19
N ALA A 206 -3.56 9.20 -7.28
CA ALA A 206 -4.37 9.22 -6.07
C ALA A 206 -4.02 10.44 -5.20
N PHE A 207 -2.73 10.76 -5.06
CA PHE A 207 -2.26 11.90 -4.29
C PHE A 207 -2.72 13.23 -4.90
N ALA A 208 -2.61 13.39 -6.23
CA ALA A 208 -3.13 14.56 -6.95
C ALA A 208 -4.66 14.69 -6.82
N ARG A 209 -5.40 13.56 -6.73
CA ARG A 209 -6.84 13.62 -6.49
C ARG A 209 -7.15 14.09 -5.07
N TYR A 210 -6.44 13.60 -4.06
CA TYR A 210 -6.61 14.05 -2.68
C TYR A 210 -6.25 15.54 -2.50
N SER A 211 -5.30 16.08 -3.27
CA SER A 211 -4.90 17.49 -3.15
C SER A 211 -6.01 18.48 -3.53
N ARG A 212 -6.98 18.06 -4.36
CA ARG A 212 -8.02 18.98 -4.88
C ARG A 212 -9.08 19.40 -3.86
N ASP A 213 -9.28 18.63 -2.79
CA ASP A 213 -10.39 18.85 -1.85
C ASP A 213 -9.90 19.39 -0.48
N GLY A 214 -8.80 20.12 -0.45
CA GLY A 214 -8.24 20.66 0.81
C GLY A 214 -7.63 19.61 1.75
N SER A 215 -7.64 18.34 1.34
CA SER A 215 -7.15 17.21 2.16
C SER A 215 -5.65 17.31 2.50
N PHE A 216 -4.92 18.18 1.81
CA PHE A 216 -3.50 18.46 2.07
C PHE A 216 -3.23 19.28 3.32
N GLU A 217 -4.24 19.93 3.89
CA GLU A 217 -4.09 20.63 5.17
C GLU A 217 -3.66 19.67 6.29
N VAL A 218 -4.18 18.42 6.24
CA VAL A 218 -3.78 17.36 7.18
C VAL A 218 -2.29 17.05 7.07
N LEU A 219 -1.74 17.00 5.87
CA LEU A 219 -0.33 16.74 5.63
C LEU A 219 0.53 17.91 6.14
N GLY A 220 0.14 19.15 5.82
CA GLY A 220 0.83 20.35 6.30
C GLY A 220 0.84 20.45 7.82
N ALA A 221 -0.32 20.21 8.45
CA ALA A 221 -0.47 20.24 9.91
C ALA A 221 0.35 19.14 10.63
N ASN A 222 0.62 18.02 9.95
CA ASN A 222 1.31 16.85 10.51
C ASN A 222 2.63 16.50 9.80
N LEU A 223 3.26 17.47 9.11
CA LEU A 223 4.46 17.23 8.31
C LEU A 223 5.59 16.60 9.11
N ARG A 224 5.88 17.14 10.32
CA ARG A 224 6.92 16.61 11.20
C ARG A 224 6.63 15.14 11.60
N PHE A 225 5.39 14.83 11.96
CA PHE A 225 4.97 13.47 12.28
C PHE A 225 5.20 12.54 11.09
N THR A 226 4.73 12.94 9.91
CA THR A 226 4.84 12.18 8.65
C THR A 226 6.31 11.90 8.30
N MET A 227 7.16 12.90 8.37
CA MET A 227 8.59 12.76 8.07
C MET A 227 9.33 11.86 9.07
N VAL A 228 9.07 12.02 10.36
CA VAL A 228 9.67 11.17 11.41
C VAL A 228 9.24 9.72 11.25
N MET A 229 7.95 9.48 11.01
CA MET A 229 7.43 8.13 10.84
C MET A 229 7.90 7.50 9.52
N ALA A 230 7.97 8.28 8.44
CA ALA A 230 8.53 7.82 7.16
C ALA A 230 10.01 7.45 7.29
N ALA A 231 10.81 8.28 7.97
CA ALA A 231 12.22 7.99 8.24
C ALA A 231 12.38 6.70 9.05
N GLY A 232 11.56 6.52 10.10
CA GLY A 232 11.51 5.27 10.86
C GLY A 232 11.15 4.08 9.96
N SER A 233 10.13 4.23 9.11
CA SER A 233 9.69 3.17 8.19
C SER A 233 10.78 2.79 7.18
N VAL A 234 11.51 3.76 6.64
CA VAL A 234 12.64 3.51 5.72
C VAL A 234 13.76 2.77 6.44
N ALA A 235 14.18 3.26 7.61
CA ALA A 235 15.21 2.60 8.42
C ALA A 235 14.79 1.16 8.78
N GLY A 236 13.55 1.00 9.22
CA GLY A 236 12.98 -0.30 9.53
C GLY A 236 12.90 -1.23 8.32
N ALA A 237 12.51 -0.73 7.14
CA ALA A 237 12.44 -1.53 5.92
C ALA A 237 13.80 -2.03 5.47
N VAL A 238 14.84 -1.21 5.61
CA VAL A 238 16.24 -1.64 5.35
C VAL A 238 16.65 -2.73 6.32
N LEU A 239 16.42 -2.54 7.63
CA LEU A 239 16.73 -3.54 8.64
C LEU A 239 15.93 -4.84 8.42
N GLY A 240 14.62 -4.72 8.13
CA GLY A 240 13.76 -5.87 7.83
C GLY A 240 14.22 -6.63 6.58
N GLY A 241 14.66 -5.92 5.55
CA GLY A 241 15.23 -6.53 4.36
C GLY A 241 16.53 -7.30 4.63
N LEU A 242 17.37 -6.81 5.56
CA LEU A 242 18.57 -7.52 6.02
C LEU A 242 18.24 -8.76 6.87
N LEU A 243 17.07 -8.76 7.51
CA LEU A 243 16.54 -9.86 8.30
C LEU A 243 15.68 -10.84 7.48
N LEU A 244 15.59 -10.63 6.15
CA LEU A 244 14.85 -11.52 5.26
C LEU A 244 15.38 -12.96 5.42
N GLY A 245 14.45 -13.89 5.69
CA GLY A 245 14.80 -15.30 5.95
C GLY A 245 15.25 -15.61 7.39
N ALA A 246 15.37 -14.61 8.29
CA ALA A 246 15.70 -14.84 9.71
C ALA A 246 14.54 -15.53 10.47
N LEU A 247 13.31 -15.30 10.04
CA LEU A 247 12.11 -15.99 10.56
C LEU A 247 11.53 -16.89 9.47
N PRO A 248 11.09 -18.11 9.81
CA PRO A 248 10.37 -18.97 8.87
C PRO A 248 9.07 -18.30 8.40
N ASP A 249 8.78 -18.38 7.11
CA ASP A 249 7.52 -17.84 6.54
C ASP A 249 6.28 -18.43 7.22
N ALA A 250 6.37 -19.69 7.65
CA ALA A 250 5.30 -20.37 8.41
C ALA A 250 4.92 -19.68 9.74
N VAL A 251 5.80 -18.85 10.30
CA VAL A 251 5.53 -18.04 11.50
C VAL A 251 5.22 -16.61 11.14
N LEU A 252 5.99 -16.04 10.22
CA LEU A 252 5.89 -14.63 9.86
C LEU A 252 4.54 -14.32 9.19
N ILE A 253 4.14 -15.10 8.19
CA ILE A 253 2.93 -14.85 7.40
C ILE A 253 1.64 -14.93 8.24
N PRO A 254 1.41 -16.01 9.05
CA PRO A 254 0.25 -16.04 9.93
C PRO A 254 0.24 -14.91 10.97
N ALA A 255 1.38 -14.54 11.52
CA ALA A 255 1.47 -13.44 12.48
C ALA A 255 1.04 -12.09 11.85
N LEU A 256 1.51 -11.80 10.64
CA LEU A 256 1.14 -10.58 9.92
C LEU A 256 -0.33 -10.58 9.47
N ALA A 257 -0.82 -11.73 8.98
CA ALA A 257 -2.24 -11.89 8.66
C ALA A 257 -3.12 -11.68 9.89
N LEU A 258 -2.71 -12.21 11.05
CA LEU A 258 -3.42 -11.99 12.30
C LEU A 258 -3.46 -10.52 12.71
N ILE A 259 -2.35 -9.79 12.57
CA ILE A 259 -2.29 -8.35 12.83
C ILE A 259 -3.31 -7.60 11.96
N LEU A 260 -3.38 -7.93 10.65
CA LEU A 260 -4.35 -7.32 9.74
C LEU A 260 -5.80 -7.67 10.12
N LEU A 261 -6.08 -8.92 10.47
CA LEU A 261 -7.42 -9.36 10.87
C LEU A 261 -7.88 -8.71 12.19
N VAL A 262 -7.00 -8.66 13.20
CA VAL A 262 -7.29 -7.98 14.47
C VAL A 262 -7.52 -6.49 14.22
N SER A 263 -6.74 -5.88 13.35
CA SER A 263 -6.88 -4.48 12.95
C SER A 263 -8.20 -4.24 12.21
N ALA A 264 -8.59 -5.14 11.31
CA ALA A 264 -9.87 -5.09 10.60
C ALA A 264 -11.06 -5.13 11.57
N VAL A 265 -11.03 -6.06 12.55
CA VAL A 265 -12.09 -6.16 13.58
C VAL A 265 -12.16 -4.88 14.43
N LYS A 266 -11.01 -4.34 14.85
CA LYS A 266 -10.97 -3.09 15.60
C LYS A 266 -11.54 -1.93 14.79
N LEU A 267 -11.17 -1.86 13.51
CA LEU A 267 -11.62 -0.79 12.61
C LEU A 267 -13.12 -0.87 12.32
N ALA A 268 -13.65 -2.09 12.12
CA ALA A 268 -15.08 -2.31 11.92
C ALA A 268 -15.95 -1.94 13.13
N ARG A 269 -15.36 -1.90 14.34
CA ARG A 269 -16.03 -1.49 15.59
C ARG A 269 -15.83 -0.02 15.93
N HIS A 270 -15.05 0.71 15.14
CA HIS A 270 -14.93 2.17 15.25
C HIS A 270 -16.18 2.82 14.63
N GLU A 271 -17.16 3.18 15.47
CA GLU A 271 -18.32 3.99 15.12
C GLU A 271 -18.09 5.46 15.46
#